data_2d59233633fdf55b983d2ba4de7fadf3
#
_entry.id   2d59233633fdf55b983d2ba4de7fadf3
#
_cell.length_a   1.000
_cell.length_b   1.000
_cell.length_c   1.000
_cell.angle_alpha   90.00
_cell.angle_beta   90.00
_cell.angle_gamma   90.00
#
_symmetry.space_group_name_H-M   'P 1'
#
loop_
_entity.id
_entity.type
_entity.pdbx_description
1 polymer ?
#
loop_
_entity_poly.entity_id
_entity_poly.type
_entity_poly.pdbx_seq_one_letter_code
_entity_poly.pdbx_strand_id
1 'polypeptide(L)'
;MKSNLQVYLPPFLIIVIGIVFGLIFKRYIHSRLKLVAKKSDWAGDDAVLDAIEPHIVVWFFLGSLSIAASNIESTSVSNTFVKNILNEYVSQFLIIVLIGSITLAVGKLAVSLFDLWAKDQEKGFPSTTMFTNFVRIAIYVIGVLIILDSLNISIAPMITALGVGGLAVSLALKDTLSDVFAGLHILLSKKVQVGDFVQIDTGDMGYVQNISWRNTTIMERTNNIIHIPNTRLSSAIIKNFDSGDPSFSIKIPVGVGYGSDLEKVEKVTQEVIDEIQNSLEETNKNYQPAMRFQNFGESSINLMVYFRGNRYGDQNPIINSFIKLLHKKYAEAGIEIPFPMRTIIHKNEKQ
;
A
#
# COMPACT_ATOMS: atom_id res chain seq x y z
N MET A 1 41.42 -24.00 -58.60
CA MET A 1 40.52 -22.91 -58.25
C MET A 1 39.12 -23.49 -58.20
N LYS A 2 38.57 -23.67 -56.99
CA LYS A 2 37.12 -23.94 -56.87
C LYS A 2 36.37 -22.75 -57.47
N SER A 3 35.37 -22.99 -58.33
CA SER A 3 34.60 -21.89 -58.90
C SER A 3 34.01 -21.04 -57.76
N ASN A 4 33.98 -19.72 -57.90
CA ASN A 4 33.41 -18.80 -56.92
C ASN A 4 32.01 -19.23 -56.45
N LEU A 5 31.27 -19.90 -57.34
CA LEU A 5 29.92 -20.43 -57.03
C LEU A 5 29.96 -21.52 -55.94
N GLN A 6 30.96 -22.38 -55.87
CA GLN A 6 31.06 -23.46 -54.90
C GLN A 6 31.44 -22.93 -53.48
N VAL A 7 31.99 -21.73 -53.37
CA VAL A 7 32.36 -21.12 -52.12
C VAL A 7 31.18 -20.34 -51.51
N TYR A 8 30.40 -19.62 -52.30
CA TYR A 8 29.37 -18.73 -51.81
C TYR A 8 27.95 -19.33 -51.80
N LEU A 9 27.71 -20.42 -52.55
CA LEU A 9 26.40 -21.08 -52.60
C LEU A 9 25.98 -21.70 -51.26
N PRO A 10 26.82 -22.42 -50.49
CA PRO A 10 26.42 -23.01 -49.21
C PRO A 10 26.04 -21.97 -48.15
N PRO A 11 26.78 -20.86 -47.89
CA PRO A 11 26.40 -19.82 -46.98
C PRO A 11 25.08 -19.14 -47.36
N PHE A 12 24.86 -18.87 -48.64
CA PHE A 12 23.62 -18.32 -49.16
C PHE A 12 22.43 -19.24 -48.86
N LEU A 13 22.58 -20.54 -49.12
CA LEU A 13 21.52 -21.54 -48.84
C LEU A 13 21.20 -21.63 -47.34
N ILE A 14 22.24 -21.55 -46.46
CA ILE A 14 22.05 -21.57 -45.00
C ILE A 14 21.19 -20.40 -44.56
N ILE A 15 21.44 -19.17 -45.07
CA ILE A 15 20.62 -17.98 -44.73
C ILE A 15 19.21 -18.14 -45.22
N VAL A 16 18.99 -18.57 -46.44
CA VAL A 16 17.65 -18.80 -47.02
C VAL A 16 16.86 -19.85 -46.21
N ILE A 17 17.52 -20.96 -45.85
CA ILE A 17 16.94 -22.04 -45.05
C ILE A 17 16.56 -21.48 -43.66
N GLY A 18 17.45 -20.70 -43.03
CA GLY A 18 17.18 -20.08 -41.71
C GLY A 18 15.97 -19.14 -41.71
N ILE A 19 15.84 -18.30 -42.74
CA ILE A 19 14.66 -17.42 -42.91
C ILE A 19 13.38 -18.23 -43.10
N VAL A 20 13.42 -19.22 -43.99
CA VAL A 20 12.26 -20.09 -44.25
C VAL A 20 11.85 -20.85 -43.00
N PHE A 21 12.84 -21.35 -42.24
CA PHE A 21 12.58 -22.04 -40.98
C PHE A 21 11.98 -21.11 -39.92
N GLY A 22 12.47 -19.88 -39.83
CA GLY A 22 11.91 -18.83 -38.95
C GLY A 22 10.47 -18.47 -39.29
N LEU A 23 10.15 -18.37 -40.60
CA LEU A 23 8.77 -18.11 -41.06
C LEU A 23 7.83 -19.31 -40.80
N ILE A 24 8.31 -20.53 -41.02
CA ILE A 24 7.57 -21.74 -40.66
C ILE A 24 7.32 -21.84 -39.19
N PHE A 25 8.36 -21.60 -38.35
CA PHE A 25 8.24 -21.60 -36.89
C PHE A 25 7.21 -20.57 -36.43
N LYS A 26 7.32 -19.32 -36.92
CA LYS A 26 6.35 -18.27 -36.60
C LYS A 26 4.93 -18.65 -36.99
N ARG A 27 4.73 -19.20 -38.17
CA ARG A 27 3.38 -19.51 -38.69
C ARG A 27 2.75 -20.72 -38.03
N TYR A 28 3.51 -21.79 -37.78
CA TYR A 28 2.95 -23.07 -37.33
C TYR A 28 3.18 -23.30 -35.82
N ILE A 29 4.40 -23.17 -35.34
CA ILE A 29 4.74 -23.50 -33.94
C ILE A 29 4.27 -22.41 -33.01
N HIS A 30 4.61 -21.16 -33.27
CA HIS A 30 4.18 -20.04 -32.44
C HIS A 30 2.66 -19.89 -32.40
N SER A 31 1.98 -20.07 -33.57
CA SER A 31 0.52 -20.04 -33.61
C SER A 31 -0.13 -21.19 -32.82
N ARG A 32 0.51 -22.38 -32.79
CA ARG A 32 0.04 -23.49 -31.94
C ARG A 32 0.25 -23.21 -30.47
N LEU A 33 1.41 -22.65 -30.08
CA LEU A 33 1.68 -22.23 -28.69
C LEU A 33 0.66 -21.19 -28.23
N LYS A 34 0.33 -20.22 -29.07
CA LYS A 34 -0.69 -19.21 -28.78
C LYS A 34 -2.09 -19.80 -28.58
N LEU A 35 -2.44 -20.88 -29.30
CA LEU A 35 -3.71 -21.61 -29.09
C LEU A 35 -3.72 -22.38 -27.75
N VAL A 36 -2.57 -22.86 -27.29
CA VAL A 36 -2.42 -23.53 -26.00
C VAL A 36 -2.46 -22.51 -24.87
N ALA A 37 -1.75 -21.38 -25.02
CA ALA A 37 -1.75 -20.28 -24.05
C ALA A 37 -3.16 -19.73 -23.80
N LYS A 38 -3.98 -19.59 -24.85
CA LYS A 38 -5.40 -19.18 -24.71
C LYS A 38 -6.28 -20.12 -23.88
N LYS A 39 -5.83 -21.36 -23.62
CA LYS A 39 -6.52 -22.32 -22.76
C LYS A 39 -6.01 -22.27 -21.31
N SER A 40 -4.95 -21.53 -21.06
CA SER A 40 -4.41 -21.27 -19.73
C SER A 40 -5.24 -20.17 -19.05
N ASP A 41 -5.47 -20.31 -17.75
CA ASP A 41 -6.14 -19.30 -16.94
C ASP A 41 -5.22 -18.09 -16.64
N TRP A 42 -3.92 -18.17 -17.00
CA TRP A 42 -2.96 -17.11 -16.77
C TRP A 42 -2.68 -16.30 -18.05
N ALA A 43 -3.10 -15.04 -18.07
CA ALA A 43 -2.91 -14.13 -19.21
C ALA A 43 -1.44 -13.77 -19.51
N GLY A 44 -0.50 -14.12 -18.62
CA GLY A 44 0.94 -13.89 -18.80
C GLY A 44 1.53 -14.72 -19.96
N ASP A 45 0.99 -15.89 -20.24
CA ASP A 45 1.45 -16.75 -21.35
C ASP A 45 1.28 -16.04 -22.70
N ASP A 46 0.14 -15.39 -22.92
CA ASP A 46 -0.10 -14.59 -24.12
C ASP A 46 0.85 -13.39 -24.21
N ALA A 47 1.15 -12.72 -23.10
CA ALA A 47 2.07 -11.58 -23.05
C ALA A 47 3.49 -12.00 -23.45
N VAL A 48 3.98 -13.17 -22.99
CA VAL A 48 5.29 -13.72 -23.37
C VAL A 48 5.33 -13.99 -24.87
N LEU A 49 4.33 -14.67 -25.40
CA LEU A 49 4.26 -15.02 -26.81
C LEU A 49 4.17 -13.78 -27.71
N ASP A 50 3.36 -12.79 -27.33
CA ASP A 50 3.21 -11.52 -28.06
C ASP A 50 4.49 -10.64 -28.00
N ALA A 51 5.29 -10.75 -26.93
CA ALA A 51 6.57 -10.05 -26.84
C ALA A 51 7.63 -10.66 -27.75
N ILE A 52 7.68 -11.99 -27.88
CA ILE A 52 8.67 -12.73 -28.66
C ILE A 52 8.33 -12.77 -30.17
N GLU A 53 7.04 -12.76 -30.52
CA GLU A 53 6.56 -12.94 -31.90
C GLU A 53 7.29 -12.10 -32.96
N PRO A 54 7.49 -10.78 -32.81
CA PRO A 54 8.15 -9.95 -33.83
C PRO A 54 9.63 -10.28 -34.02
N HIS A 55 10.26 -10.90 -33.01
CA HIS A 55 11.70 -11.17 -32.98
C HIS A 55 12.08 -12.58 -33.47
N ILE A 56 11.13 -13.51 -33.60
CA ILE A 56 11.38 -14.90 -34.00
C ILE A 56 12.16 -14.99 -35.31
N VAL A 57 11.68 -14.35 -36.35
CA VAL A 57 12.32 -14.41 -37.70
C VAL A 57 13.71 -13.76 -37.66
N VAL A 58 13.86 -12.68 -36.91
CA VAL A 58 15.15 -12.00 -36.70
C VAL A 58 16.17 -12.94 -36.04
N TRP A 59 15.78 -13.68 -35.01
CA TRP A 59 16.69 -14.60 -34.31
C TRP A 59 17.11 -15.78 -35.19
N PHE A 60 16.20 -16.35 -35.98
CA PHE A 60 16.54 -17.38 -36.95
C PHE A 60 17.46 -16.86 -38.07
N PHE A 61 17.20 -15.64 -38.55
CA PHE A 61 18.07 -14.96 -39.53
C PHE A 61 19.48 -14.73 -38.93
N LEU A 62 19.60 -14.17 -37.72
CA LEU A 62 20.89 -13.93 -37.06
C LEU A 62 21.66 -15.24 -36.82
N GLY A 63 20.98 -16.30 -36.37
CA GLY A 63 21.59 -17.61 -36.19
C GLY A 63 22.10 -18.20 -37.52
N SER A 64 21.28 -18.13 -38.57
CA SER A 64 21.70 -18.60 -39.89
C SER A 64 22.84 -17.78 -40.49
N LEU A 65 22.86 -16.46 -40.27
CA LEU A 65 23.94 -15.57 -40.71
C LEU A 65 25.24 -15.87 -39.97
N SER A 66 25.19 -16.16 -38.66
CA SER A 66 26.34 -16.58 -37.87
C SER A 66 26.92 -17.91 -38.38
N ILE A 67 26.08 -18.91 -38.65
CA ILE A 67 26.48 -20.19 -39.22
C ILE A 67 27.06 -20.01 -40.63
N ALA A 68 26.47 -19.16 -41.45
CA ALA A 68 26.97 -18.86 -42.80
C ALA A 68 28.36 -18.18 -42.78
N ALA A 69 28.56 -17.23 -41.84
CA ALA A 69 29.83 -16.55 -41.64
C ALA A 69 30.95 -17.54 -41.23
N SER A 70 30.68 -18.42 -40.27
CA SER A 70 31.63 -19.44 -39.83
C SER A 70 31.97 -20.46 -40.94
N ASN A 71 31.03 -20.77 -41.84
CA ASN A 71 31.22 -21.64 -43.00
C ASN A 71 32.14 -21.01 -44.05
N ILE A 72 32.06 -19.72 -44.29
CA ILE A 72 32.95 -18.98 -45.19
C ILE A 72 34.39 -18.96 -44.61
N GLU A 73 34.53 -18.83 -43.32
CA GLU A 73 35.84 -18.85 -42.65
C GLU A 73 36.56 -20.19 -42.76
N SER A 74 35.83 -21.30 -42.66
CA SER A 74 36.37 -22.67 -42.78
C SER A 74 36.77 -23.02 -44.21
N THR A 75 36.16 -22.39 -45.23
CA THR A 75 36.39 -22.62 -46.61
C THR A 75 37.52 -21.67 -47.09
N SER A 76 38.79 -22.04 -47.00
CA SER A 76 40.03 -21.43 -47.51
C SER A 76 39.88 -20.16 -48.38
N VAL A 77 39.29 -19.08 -47.87
CA VAL A 77 39.34 -17.77 -48.47
C VAL A 77 40.73 -17.18 -48.20
N SER A 78 41.60 -17.16 -49.21
CA SER A 78 42.98 -16.68 -49.10
C SER A 78 43.09 -15.15 -48.91
N ASN A 79 41.96 -14.46 -48.89
CA ASN A 79 41.96 -13.00 -48.75
C ASN A 79 41.76 -12.61 -47.27
N THR A 80 42.85 -12.26 -46.62
CA THR A 80 42.92 -11.82 -45.22
C THR A 80 41.98 -10.66 -44.93
N PHE A 81 41.72 -9.78 -45.87
CA PHE A 81 40.83 -8.64 -45.75
C PHE A 81 39.34 -9.07 -45.57
N VAL A 82 38.87 -10.02 -46.36
CA VAL A 82 37.51 -10.57 -46.24
C VAL A 82 37.34 -11.32 -44.94
N LYS A 83 38.36 -12.05 -44.50
CA LYS A 83 38.34 -12.80 -43.24
C LYS A 83 38.25 -11.87 -42.03
N ASN A 84 38.98 -10.76 -42.01
CA ASN A 84 38.90 -9.77 -40.92
C ASN A 84 37.54 -9.06 -40.87
N ILE A 85 36.99 -8.67 -42.02
CA ILE A 85 35.65 -8.06 -42.07
C ILE A 85 34.57 -9.02 -41.53
N LEU A 86 34.62 -10.29 -41.94
CA LEU A 86 33.61 -11.27 -41.49
C LEU A 86 33.73 -11.54 -39.98
N ASN A 87 34.93 -11.66 -39.45
CA ASN A 87 35.11 -12.00 -38.02
C ASN A 87 34.87 -10.82 -37.09
N GLU A 88 35.25 -9.63 -37.46
CA GLU A 88 35.21 -8.50 -36.54
C GLU A 88 33.88 -7.71 -36.68
N TYR A 89 33.53 -7.29 -37.88
CA TYR A 89 32.36 -6.42 -38.07
C TYR A 89 31.05 -7.18 -38.13
N VAL A 90 30.99 -8.35 -38.76
CA VAL A 90 29.78 -9.15 -38.87
C VAL A 90 29.42 -9.72 -37.51
N SER A 91 30.36 -10.24 -36.73
CA SER A 91 30.10 -10.76 -35.40
C SER A 91 29.61 -9.67 -34.44
N GLN A 92 30.23 -8.49 -34.44
CA GLN A 92 29.81 -7.34 -33.64
C GLN A 92 28.38 -6.88 -34.04
N PHE A 93 28.11 -6.77 -35.33
CA PHE A 93 26.78 -6.42 -35.82
C PHE A 93 25.73 -7.43 -35.38
N LEU A 94 26.00 -8.73 -35.47
CA LEU A 94 25.11 -9.79 -35.04
C LEU A 94 24.80 -9.69 -33.52
N ILE A 95 25.82 -9.44 -32.73
CA ILE A 95 25.69 -9.27 -31.27
C ILE A 95 24.81 -8.05 -30.95
N ILE A 96 25.03 -6.89 -31.58
CA ILE A 96 24.26 -5.68 -31.38
C ILE A 96 22.79 -5.91 -31.71
N VAL A 97 22.48 -6.51 -32.87
CA VAL A 97 21.10 -6.75 -33.31
C VAL A 97 20.42 -7.78 -32.40
N LEU A 98 21.15 -8.80 -31.96
CA LEU A 98 20.64 -9.82 -31.03
C LEU A 98 20.29 -9.21 -29.68
N ILE A 99 21.22 -8.51 -29.04
CA ILE A 99 21.03 -7.87 -27.73
C ILE A 99 19.93 -6.82 -27.84
N GLY A 100 19.95 -5.98 -28.90
CA GLY A 100 18.90 -4.99 -29.14
C GLY A 100 17.51 -5.63 -29.27
N SER A 101 17.42 -6.71 -30.04
CA SER A 101 16.17 -7.46 -30.20
C SER A 101 15.67 -8.08 -28.90
N ILE A 102 16.58 -8.68 -28.10
CA ILE A 102 16.23 -9.22 -26.77
C ILE A 102 15.76 -8.11 -25.85
N THR A 103 16.48 -6.97 -25.82
CA THR A 103 16.12 -5.80 -24.99
C THR A 103 14.72 -5.27 -25.32
N LEU A 104 14.37 -5.19 -26.60
CA LEU A 104 13.04 -4.77 -27.03
C LEU A 104 11.96 -5.79 -26.63
N ALA A 105 12.23 -7.09 -26.76
CA ALA A 105 11.33 -8.15 -26.36
C ALA A 105 11.09 -8.13 -24.85
N VAL A 106 12.17 -8.01 -24.04
CA VAL A 106 12.09 -7.92 -22.57
C VAL A 106 11.35 -6.65 -22.13
N GLY A 107 11.62 -5.52 -22.78
CA GLY A 107 10.92 -4.26 -22.50
C GLY A 107 9.42 -4.36 -22.76
N LYS A 108 9.02 -4.96 -23.88
CA LYS A 108 7.60 -5.20 -24.21
C LYS A 108 6.96 -6.17 -23.21
N LEU A 109 7.65 -7.26 -22.89
CA LEU A 109 7.16 -8.25 -21.92
C LEU A 109 6.92 -7.63 -20.55
N ALA A 110 7.91 -6.90 -20.02
CA ALA A 110 7.81 -6.27 -18.70
C ALA A 110 6.63 -5.30 -18.62
N VAL A 111 6.40 -4.49 -19.67
CA VAL A 111 5.24 -3.59 -19.74
C VAL A 111 3.94 -4.39 -19.80
N SER A 112 3.85 -5.44 -20.64
CA SER A 112 2.63 -6.23 -20.77
C SER A 112 2.26 -6.96 -19.47
N LEU A 113 3.24 -7.52 -18.76
CA LEU A 113 3.02 -8.17 -17.46
C LEU A 113 2.56 -7.16 -16.39
N PHE A 114 3.13 -5.96 -16.40
CA PHE A 114 2.70 -4.90 -15.49
C PHE A 114 1.28 -4.45 -15.78
N ASP A 115 0.93 -4.27 -17.05
CA ASP A 115 -0.44 -3.87 -17.46
C ASP A 115 -1.47 -4.94 -17.08
N LEU A 116 -1.13 -6.23 -17.18
CA LEU A 116 -1.98 -7.32 -16.72
C LEU A 116 -2.20 -7.26 -15.21
N TRP A 117 -1.11 -7.12 -14.45
CA TRP A 117 -1.20 -7.00 -12.99
C TRP A 117 -2.00 -5.77 -12.54
N ALA A 118 -1.83 -4.63 -13.23
CA ALA A 118 -2.53 -3.40 -12.90
C ALA A 118 -4.04 -3.45 -13.22
N LYS A 119 -4.45 -4.21 -14.23
CA LYS A 119 -5.87 -4.42 -14.58
C LYS A 119 -6.62 -5.29 -13.58
N ASP A 120 -5.94 -6.23 -12.94
CA ASP A 120 -6.52 -7.14 -11.95
C ASP A 120 -6.84 -6.42 -10.61
N GLN A 121 -6.27 -5.24 -10.38
CA GLN A 121 -6.57 -4.41 -9.23
C GLN A 121 -7.81 -3.54 -9.53
N GLU A 122 -8.97 -3.88 -8.96
CA GLU A 122 -10.27 -3.20 -9.15
C GLU A 122 -10.25 -1.68 -8.88
N LYS A 123 -9.23 -1.19 -8.21
CA LYS A 123 -9.01 0.24 -7.97
C LYS A 123 -7.83 0.69 -8.82
N GLY A 124 -8.13 1.14 -10.05
CA GLY A 124 -7.16 1.57 -11.04
C GLY A 124 -5.98 2.36 -10.45
N PHE A 125 -4.77 1.84 -10.66
CA PHE A 125 -3.55 2.58 -10.37
C PHE A 125 -3.58 3.87 -11.21
N PRO A 126 -3.54 5.06 -10.61
CA PRO A 126 -3.47 6.28 -11.39
C PRO A 126 -2.14 6.31 -12.14
N SER A 127 -2.20 6.48 -13.46
CA SER A 127 -1.06 6.60 -14.38
C SER A 127 -0.13 5.38 -14.50
N THR A 128 -0.68 4.20 -14.88
CA THR A 128 0.10 3.04 -15.34
C THR A 128 1.15 3.42 -16.39
N THR A 129 0.84 4.38 -17.26
CA THR A 129 1.72 4.86 -18.35
C THR A 129 3.05 5.44 -17.84
N MET A 130 3.05 6.15 -16.70
CA MET A 130 4.28 6.75 -16.17
C MET A 130 5.23 5.67 -15.63
N PHE A 131 4.70 4.69 -14.90
CA PHE A 131 5.47 3.59 -14.36
C PHE A 131 6.00 2.64 -15.45
N THR A 132 5.17 2.30 -16.44
CA THR A 132 5.56 1.45 -17.58
C THR A 132 6.64 2.12 -18.42
N ASN A 133 6.59 3.44 -18.62
CA ASN A 133 7.67 4.16 -19.30
C ASN A 133 8.98 4.14 -18.51
N PHE A 134 8.92 4.29 -17.18
CA PHE A 134 10.12 4.20 -16.34
C PHE A 134 10.79 2.81 -16.44
N VAL A 135 10.01 1.73 -16.31
CA VAL A 135 10.50 0.36 -16.47
C VAL A 135 11.11 0.14 -17.85
N ARG A 136 10.42 0.63 -18.90
CA ARG A 136 10.92 0.54 -20.29
C ARG A 136 12.26 1.24 -20.48
N ILE A 137 12.38 2.48 -19.97
CA ILE A 137 13.62 3.25 -20.04
C ILE A 137 14.74 2.53 -19.31
N ALA A 138 14.50 2.00 -18.10
CA ALA A 138 15.49 1.26 -17.33
C ALA A 138 16.01 0.03 -18.11
N ILE A 139 15.12 -0.76 -18.71
CA ILE A 139 15.48 -1.93 -19.53
C ILE A 139 16.29 -1.51 -20.75
N TYR A 140 15.92 -0.43 -21.43
CA TYR A 140 16.65 0.05 -22.62
C TYR A 140 18.03 0.57 -22.25
N VAL A 141 18.19 1.27 -21.14
CA VAL A 141 19.49 1.71 -20.62
C VAL A 141 20.40 0.51 -20.35
N ILE A 142 19.88 -0.54 -19.69
CA ILE A 142 20.64 -1.78 -19.46
C ILE A 142 21.03 -2.44 -20.78
N GLY A 143 20.11 -2.53 -21.73
CA GLY A 143 20.39 -3.10 -23.06
C GLY A 143 21.47 -2.34 -23.80
N VAL A 144 21.45 -1.01 -23.77
CA VAL A 144 22.50 -0.15 -24.36
C VAL A 144 23.85 -0.40 -23.69
N LEU A 145 23.90 -0.50 -22.36
CA LEU A 145 25.15 -0.79 -21.63
C LEU A 145 25.74 -2.14 -22.03
N ILE A 146 24.89 -3.18 -22.15
CA ILE A 146 25.35 -4.51 -22.59
C ILE A 146 25.90 -4.46 -24.02
N ILE A 147 25.25 -3.70 -24.91
CA ILE A 147 25.76 -3.51 -26.29
C ILE A 147 27.11 -2.82 -26.27
N LEU A 148 27.30 -1.75 -25.52
CA LEU A 148 28.56 -1.01 -25.43
C LEU A 148 29.66 -1.89 -24.86
N ASP A 149 29.38 -2.66 -23.81
CA ASP A 149 30.34 -3.60 -23.22
C ASP A 149 30.78 -4.70 -24.23
N SER A 150 29.81 -5.25 -24.98
CA SER A 150 30.09 -6.24 -26.04
C SER A 150 30.96 -5.70 -27.19
N LEU A 151 30.96 -4.38 -27.35
CA LEU A 151 31.84 -3.67 -28.31
C LEU A 151 33.20 -3.28 -27.71
N ASN A 152 33.53 -3.73 -26.50
CA ASN A 152 34.73 -3.35 -25.73
C ASN A 152 34.83 -1.83 -25.46
N ILE A 153 33.66 -1.12 -25.42
CA ILE A 153 33.59 0.27 -25.00
C ILE A 153 33.43 0.30 -23.48
N SER A 154 34.37 1.00 -22.81
CA SER A 154 34.31 1.09 -21.34
C SER A 154 33.01 1.69 -20.84
N ILE A 155 32.19 0.91 -20.12
CA ILE A 155 30.93 1.34 -19.51
C ILE A 155 31.12 1.89 -18.08
N ALA A 156 32.33 1.87 -17.54
CA ALA A 156 32.63 2.33 -16.18
C ALA A 156 32.19 3.78 -15.90
N PRO A 157 32.43 4.77 -16.80
CA PRO A 157 31.90 6.13 -16.58
C PRO A 157 30.37 6.20 -16.54
N MET A 158 29.70 5.39 -17.36
CA MET A 158 28.23 5.38 -17.43
C MET A 158 27.63 4.74 -16.18
N ILE A 159 28.20 3.62 -15.71
CA ILE A 159 27.79 2.98 -14.44
C ILE A 159 28.00 3.94 -13.27
N THR A 160 29.13 4.67 -13.24
CA THR A 160 29.38 5.68 -12.20
C THR A 160 28.33 6.79 -12.23
N ALA A 161 28.02 7.34 -13.41
CA ALA A 161 26.99 8.36 -13.57
C ALA A 161 25.61 7.86 -13.16
N LEU A 162 25.25 6.62 -13.53
CA LEU A 162 23.99 5.96 -13.11
C LEU A 162 23.96 5.73 -11.60
N GLY A 163 25.11 5.39 -10.98
CA GLY A 163 25.22 5.21 -9.53
C GLY A 163 24.98 6.52 -8.78
N VAL A 164 25.59 7.63 -9.22
CA VAL A 164 25.35 8.96 -8.64
C VAL A 164 23.89 9.42 -8.85
N GLY A 165 23.36 9.23 -10.07
CA GLY A 165 21.97 9.52 -10.39
C GLY A 165 20.99 8.66 -9.56
N GLY A 166 21.29 7.38 -9.39
CA GLY A 166 20.53 6.45 -8.56
C GLY A 166 20.52 6.85 -7.08
N LEU A 167 21.67 7.34 -6.56
CA LEU A 167 21.72 7.89 -5.21
C LEU A 167 20.81 9.11 -5.04
N ALA A 168 20.84 10.03 -6.00
CA ALA A 168 19.97 11.21 -5.98
C ALA A 168 18.48 10.84 -6.00
N VAL A 169 18.08 9.89 -6.87
CA VAL A 169 16.70 9.35 -6.94
C VAL A 169 16.33 8.64 -5.63
N SER A 170 17.23 7.83 -5.07
CA SER A 170 17.00 7.14 -3.79
C SER A 170 16.74 8.12 -2.64
N LEU A 171 17.53 9.20 -2.57
CA LEU A 171 17.32 10.26 -1.57
C LEU A 171 15.98 10.99 -1.77
N ALA A 172 15.60 11.25 -3.02
CA ALA A 172 14.31 11.89 -3.33
C ALA A 172 13.10 10.99 -2.97
N LEU A 173 13.24 9.67 -3.06
CA LEU A 173 12.18 8.69 -2.76
C LEU A 173 12.20 8.17 -1.33
N LYS A 174 13.14 8.61 -0.49
CA LYS A 174 13.35 8.13 0.87
C LYS A 174 12.06 8.14 1.71
N ASP A 175 11.34 9.26 1.71
CA ASP A 175 10.14 9.41 2.53
C ASP A 175 8.99 8.52 2.01
N THR A 176 8.84 8.40 0.69
CA THR A 176 7.85 7.51 0.08
C THR A 176 8.12 6.04 0.44
N LEU A 177 9.39 5.62 0.37
CA LEU A 177 9.78 4.26 0.72
C LEU A 177 9.61 4.00 2.23
N SER A 178 9.90 5.00 3.06
CA SER A 178 9.65 4.96 4.51
C SER A 178 8.17 4.75 4.82
N ASP A 179 7.26 5.43 4.12
CA ASP A 179 5.81 5.25 4.30
C ASP A 179 5.36 3.82 3.94
N VAL A 180 5.93 3.22 2.87
CA VAL A 180 5.65 1.83 2.49
C VAL A 180 6.05 0.86 3.60
N PHE A 181 7.27 0.97 4.12
CA PHE A 181 7.75 0.10 5.20
C PHE A 181 7.00 0.33 6.51
N ALA A 182 6.64 1.58 6.82
CA ALA A 182 5.81 1.90 7.97
C ALA A 182 4.41 1.28 7.84
N GLY A 183 3.79 1.36 6.67
CA GLY A 183 2.50 0.72 6.40
C GLY A 183 2.54 -0.79 6.57
N LEU A 184 3.57 -1.44 6.02
CA LEU A 184 3.79 -2.87 6.21
C LEU A 184 3.99 -3.21 7.70
N HIS A 185 4.78 -2.41 8.44
CA HIS A 185 4.98 -2.60 9.87
C HIS A 185 3.68 -2.47 10.67
N ILE A 186 2.83 -1.49 10.36
CA ILE A 186 1.51 -1.31 11.01
C ILE A 186 0.66 -2.56 10.79
N LEU A 187 0.58 -3.07 9.55
CA LEU A 187 -0.20 -4.27 9.20
C LEU A 187 0.32 -5.52 9.92
N LEU A 188 1.64 -5.72 9.97
CA LEU A 188 2.25 -6.89 10.60
C LEU A 188 2.17 -6.85 12.14
N SER A 189 2.31 -5.68 12.75
CA SER A 189 2.28 -5.53 14.21
C SER A 189 0.87 -5.65 14.79
N LYS A 190 -0.17 -5.46 13.98
CA LYS A 190 -1.59 -5.49 14.38
C LYS A 190 -1.95 -4.58 15.55
N LYS A 191 -1.13 -3.56 15.81
CA LYS A 191 -1.41 -2.55 16.87
C LYS A 191 -2.62 -1.69 16.53
N VAL A 192 -2.86 -1.50 15.24
CA VAL A 192 -4.00 -0.80 14.67
C VAL A 192 -4.54 -1.65 13.54
N GLN A 193 -5.85 -1.90 13.54
CA GLN A 193 -6.53 -2.70 12.52
C GLN A 193 -7.68 -1.88 11.90
N VAL A 194 -8.09 -2.27 10.70
CA VAL A 194 -9.28 -1.68 10.07
C VAL A 194 -10.51 -1.99 10.93
N GLY A 195 -11.27 -0.95 11.26
CA GLY A 195 -12.43 -1.02 12.15
C GLY A 195 -12.15 -0.53 13.57
N ASP A 196 -10.89 -0.45 14.01
CA ASP A 196 -10.55 0.05 15.35
C ASP A 196 -10.89 1.53 15.51
N PHE A 197 -11.39 1.91 16.69
CA PHE A 197 -11.51 3.30 17.09
C PHE A 197 -10.23 3.74 17.80
N VAL A 198 -9.53 4.72 17.21
CA VAL A 198 -8.22 5.15 17.70
C VAL A 198 -8.17 6.66 17.94
N GLN A 199 -7.30 7.07 18.85
CA GLN A 199 -6.90 8.46 19.03
C GLN A 199 -5.38 8.54 18.91
N ILE A 200 -4.90 9.51 18.14
CA ILE A 200 -3.46 9.78 17.96
C ILE A 200 -3.03 10.98 18.81
N ASP A 201 -1.74 11.15 18.95
CA ASP A 201 -1.11 12.20 19.76
C ASP A 201 -1.46 13.63 19.34
N THR A 202 -1.90 13.86 18.11
CA THR A 202 -2.43 15.15 17.64
C THR A 202 -3.81 15.50 18.22
N GLY A 203 -4.48 14.54 18.87
CA GLY A 203 -5.85 14.67 19.37
C GLY A 203 -6.91 14.17 18.40
N ASP A 204 -6.55 13.92 17.14
CA ASP A 204 -7.48 13.35 16.13
C ASP A 204 -7.93 11.96 16.55
N MET A 205 -9.23 11.67 16.39
CA MET A 205 -9.81 10.40 16.75
C MET A 205 -10.88 9.95 15.77
N GLY A 206 -10.95 8.65 15.53
CA GLY A 206 -11.94 8.07 14.63
C GLY A 206 -11.75 6.59 14.35
N TYR A 207 -12.56 6.06 13.46
CA TYR A 207 -12.48 4.67 13.00
C TYR A 207 -11.47 4.52 11.87
N VAL A 208 -10.59 3.56 11.98
CA VAL A 208 -9.65 3.20 10.91
C VAL A 208 -10.44 2.58 9.76
N GLN A 209 -10.53 3.26 8.64
CA GLN A 209 -11.23 2.76 7.45
C GLN A 209 -10.36 1.89 6.56
N ASN A 210 -9.11 2.33 6.36
CA ASN A 210 -8.19 1.64 5.46
C ASN A 210 -6.74 1.93 5.83
N ILE A 211 -5.88 0.94 5.64
CA ILE A 211 -4.43 1.05 5.75
C ILE A 211 -3.87 0.74 4.37
N SER A 212 -3.49 1.79 3.61
CA SER A 212 -2.92 1.64 2.28
C SER A 212 -1.38 1.67 2.35
N TRP A 213 -0.71 1.48 1.22
CA TRP A 213 0.75 1.41 1.16
C TRP A 213 1.46 2.68 1.65
N ARG A 214 0.83 3.85 1.54
CA ARG A 214 1.43 5.14 1.91
C ARG A 214 0.78 5.79 3.13
N ASN A 215 -0.54 5.66 3.28
CA ASN A 215 -1.30 6.33 4.31
C ASN A 215 -2.35 5.43 4.95
N THR A 216 -2.69 5.75 6.18
CA THR A 216 -3.84 5.21 6.89
C THR A 216 -4.95 6.24 6.88
N THR A 217 -6.16 5.81 6.57
CA THR A 217 -7.37 6.64 6.52
C THR A 217 -8.20 6.41 7.77
N ILE A 218 -8.50 7.49 8.49
CA ILE A 218 -9.35 7.49 9.69
C ILE A 218 -10.59 8.31 9.39
N MET A 219 -11.75 7.81 9.76
CA MET A 219 -13.04 8.51 9.68
C MET A 219 -13.47 8.97 11.06
N GLU A 220 -13.58 10.27 11.24
CA GLU A 220 -14.15 10.87 12.45
C GLU A 220 -15.63 10.55 12.63
N ARG A 221 -16.14 10.67 13.85
CA ARG A 221 -17.59 10.53 14.13
C ARG A 221 -18.43 11.62 13.46
N THR A 222 -17.81 12.75 13.10
CA THR A 222 -18.40 13.85 12.33
C THR A 222 -18.42 13.59 10.82
N ASN A 223 -18.02 12.38 10.41
CA ASN A 223 -17.92 11.94 9.01
C ASN A 223 -16.82 12.66 8.18
N ASN A 224 -15.83 13.27 8.84
CA ASN A 224 -14.65 13.78 8.17
C ASN A 224 -13.62 12.67 7.99
N ILE A 225 -12.84 12.77 6.92
CA ILE A 225 -11.79 11.79 6.62
C ILE A 225 -10.43 12.43 6.86
N ILE A 226 -9.60 11.74 7.64
CA ILE A 226 -8.22 12.13 7.93
C ILE A 226 -7.28 11.12 7.24
N HIS A 227 -6.38 11.61 6.41
CA HIS A 227 -5.32 10.82 5.79
C HIS A 227 -4.00 11.07 6.52
N ILE A 228 -3.46 10.04 7.15
CA ILE A 228 -2.24 10.11 7.95
C ILE A 228 -1.14 9.33 7.23
N PRO A 229 0.02 9.93 6.89
CA PRO A 229 1.17 9.19 6.38
C PRO A 229 1.57 8.06 7.34
N ASN A 230 1.86 6.88 6.80
CA ASN A 230 2.14 5.71 7.64
C ASN A 230 3.37 5.89 8.53
N THR A 231 4.39 6.62 8.07
CA THR A 231 5.56 6.98 8.88
C THR A 231 5.18 7.76 10.13
N ARG A 232 4.25 8.70 9.99
CA ARG A 232 3.78 9.48 11.14
C ARG A 232 2.97 8.61 12.10
N LEU A 233 2.05 7.80 11.58
CA LEU A 233 1.23 6.92 12.40
C LEU A 233 2.07 5.87 13.15
N SER A 234 3.09 5.29 12.51
CA SER A 234 3.96 4.28 13.11
C SER A 234 4.80 4.81 14.27
N SER A 235 5.11 6.12 14.26
CA SER A 235 5.89 6.81 15.31
C SER A 235 5.03 7.53 16.35
N ALA A 236 3.73 7.69 16.10
CA ALA A 236 2.81 8.37 17.01
C ALA A 236 2.48 7.53 18.25
N ILE A 237 2.10 8.21 19.32
CA ILE A 237 1.44 7.55 20.45
C ILE A 237 -0.02 7.33 20.07
N ILE A 238 -0.42 6.07 19.99
CA ILE A 238 -1.76 5.68 19.59
C ILE A 238 -2.49 5.10 20.80
N LYS A 239 -3.64 5.67 21.11
CA LYS A 239 -4.59 5.08 22.04
C LYS A 239 -5.64 4.33 21.23
N ASN A 240 -5.57 3.01 21.26
CA ASN A 240 -6.52 2.13 20.60
C ASN A 240 -7.59 1.72 21.63
N PHE A 241 -8.86 2.00 21.34
CA PHE A 241 -9.96 1.73 22.26
C PHE A 241 -10.59 0.35 22.04
N ASP A 242 -10.27 -0.31 20.93
CA ASP A 242 -10.80 -1.65 20.60
C ASP A 242 -9.75 -2.76 20.76
N SER A 243 -8.48 -2.39 21.04
CA SER A 243 -7.42 -3.38 21.22
C SER A 243 -7.49 -4.03 22.59
N GLY A 244 -7.59 -5.35 22.63
CA GLY A 244 -7.71 -6.14 23.86
C GLY A 244 -9.14 -6.18 24.38
N ASP A 245 -9.40 -5.58 25.56
CA ASP A 245 -10.74 -5.41 26.10
C ASP A 245 -11.34 -4.09 25.61
N PRO A 246 -12.34 -4.10 24.70
CA PRO A 246 -12.94 -2.89 24.15
C PRO A 246 -13.84 -2.15 25.17
N SER A 247 -14.02 -2.70 26.36
CA SER A 247 -14.86 -2.09 27.37
C SER A 247 -14.30 -0.76 27.84
N PHE A 248 -15.17 0.23 27.98
CA PHE A 248 -14.79 1.62 28.23
C PHE A 248 -15.40 2.13 29.53
N SER A 249 -14.59 2.76 30.41
CA SER A 249 -15.04 3.35 31.65
C SER A 249 -15.68 4.72 31.43
N ILE A 250 -16.93 4.88 31.87
CA ILE A 250 -17.72 6.09 31.77
C ILE A 250 -17.83 6.71 33.18
N LYS A 251 -17.51 8.00 33.27
CA LYS A 251 -17.60 8.79 34.51
C LYS A 251 -18.63 9.87 34.32
N ILE A 252 -19.66 9.88 35.17
CA ILE A 252 -20.74 10.86 35.12
C ILE A 252 -20.72 11.67 36.40
N PRO A 253 -20.35 12.96 36.35
CA PRO A 253 -20.39 13.83 37.51
C PRO A 253 -21.84 14.23 37.81
N VAL A 254 -22.21 14.23 39.10
CA VAL A 254 -23.49 14.68 39.60
C VAL A 254 -23.26 15.54 40.82
N GLY A 255 -24.05 16.58 41.04
CA GLY A 255 -24.01 17.45 42.22
C GLY A 255 -25.36 17.46 42.94
N VAL A 256 -25.34 17.39 44.26
CA VAL A 256 -26.53 17.50 45.12
C VAL A 256 -26.41 18.65 46.11
N GLY A 257 -27.50 19.22 46.55
CA GLY A 257 -27.51 20.33 47.50
C GLY A 257 -26.90 19.95 48.84
N TYR A 258 -26.31 20.92 49.55
CA TYR A 258 -25.69 20.74 50.87
C TYR A 258 -26.68 20.28 51.94
N GLY A 259 -27.97 20.55 51.76
CA GLY A 259 -29.05 20.09 52.65
C GLY A 259 -29.55 18.67 52.39
N SER A 260 -29.00 17.99 51.40
CA SER A 260 -29.45 16.65 51.01
C SER A 260 -28.99 15.60 52.01
N ASP A 261 -29.89 14.64 52.31
CA ASP A 261 -29.53 13.41 53.03
C ASP A 261 -28.69 12.50 52.12
N LEU A 262 -27.42 12.35 52.47
CA LEU A 262 -26.47 11.62 51.64
C LEU A 262 -26.74 10.12 51.56
N GLU A 263 -27.31 9.51 52.59
CA GLU A 263 -27.71 8.09 52.58
C GLU A 263 -28.88 7.88 51.60
N LYS A 264 -29.83 8.80 51.60
CA LYS A 264 -30.94 8.80 50.65
C LYS A 264 -30.46 9.03 49.20
N VAL A 265 -29.51 9.97 48.99
CA VAL A 265 -28.88 10.21 47.69
C VAL A 265 -28.18 8.96 47.18
N GLU A 266 -27.40 8.29 48.02
CA GLU A 266 -26.72 7.05 47.65
C GLU A 266 -27.70 5.95 47.24
N LYS A 267 -28.73 5.73 48.04
CA LYS A 267 -29.75 4.71 47.76
C LYS A 267 -30.47 4.96 46.43
N VAL A 268 -30.99 6.17 46.21
CA VAL A 268 -31.74 6.53 45.00
C VAL A 268 -30.82 6.47 43.77
N THR A 269 -29.58 6.93 43.90
CA THR A 269 -28.62 6.86 42.80
C THR A 269 -28.27 5.43 42.45
N GLN A 270 -28.10 4.53 43.45
CA GLN A 270 -27.88 3.13 43.21
C GLN A 270 -29.04 2.43 42.54
N GLU A 271 -30.27 2.74 42.90
CA GLU A 271 -31.49 2.23 42.22
C GLU A 271 -31.52 2.63 40.73
N VAL A 272 -31.10 3.87 40.42
CA VAL A 272 -30.99 4.34 39.02
C VAL A 272 -29.86 3.61 38.29
N ILE A 273 -28.71 3.43 38.94
CA ILE A 273 -27.59 2.69 38.37
C ILE A 273 -27.98 1.24 38.01
N ASP A 274 -28.68 0.57 38.94
CA ASP A 274 -29.12 -0.83 38.76
C ASP A 274 -30.16 -0.95 37.63
N GLU A 275 -31.08 0.01 37.53
CA GLU A 275 -32.08 0.07 36.47
C GLU A 275 -31.40 0.25 35.09
N ILE A 276 -30.46 1.19 34.97
CA ILE A 276 -29.69 1.42 33.72
C ILE A 276 -28.82 0.19 33.38
N GLN A 277 -28.14 -0.37 34.36
CA GLN A 277 -27.28 -1.54 34.16
C GLN A 277 -28.06 -2.74 33.62
N ASN A 278 -29.29 -2.92 34.04
CA ASN A 278 -30.14 -4.04 33.64
C ASN A 278 -30.89 -3.78 32.33
N SER A 279 -31.29 -2.55 32.05
CA SER A 279 -32.13 -2.20 30.89
C SER A 279 -31.38 -1.93 29.61
N LEU A 280 -30.14 -1.40 29.66
CA LEU A 280 -29.38 -1.04 28.48
C LEU A 280 -28.40 -2.16 28.05
N GLU A 281 -28.45 -2.52 26.78
CA GLU A 281 -27.52 -3.52 26.21
C GLU A 281 -26.10 -2.98 26.07
N GLU A 282 -25.94 -1.67 25.95
CA GLU A 282 -24.67 -0.95 25.80
C GLU A 282 -23.81 -1.03 27.07
N THR A 283 -24.38 -1.33 28.24
CA THR A 283 -23.63 -1.49 29.49
C THR A 283 -22.94 -2.85 29.56
N ASN A 284 -21.70 -2.87 30.04
CA ASN A 284 -20.97 -4.11 30.27
C ASN A 284 -21.55 -4.84 31.50
N LYS A 285 -22.22 -5.98 31.26
CA LYS A 285 -22.90 -6.76 32.29
C LYS A 285 -21.97 -7.43 33.31
N ASN A 286 -20.68 -7.57 32.98
CA ASN A 286 -19.67 -8.14 33.86
C ASN A 286 -19.04 -7.10 34.79
N TYR A 287 -19.41 -5.82 34.64
CA TYR A 287 -18.93 -4.74 35.48
C TYR A 287 -20.01 -4.34 36.49
N GLN A 288 -19.62 -4.17 37.76
CA GLN A 288 -20.49 -3.64 38.79
C GLN A 288 -20.34 -2.12 38.86
N PRO A 289 -21.32 -1.36 38.39
CA PRO A 289 -21.30 0.09 38.49
C PRO A 289 -21.34 0.56 39.95
N ALA A 290 -20.79 1.74 40.22
CA ALA A 290 -20.77 2.29 41.56
C ALA A 290 -20.85 3.83 41.53
N MET A 291 -21.37 4.41 42.59
CA MET A 291 -21.24 5.84 42.84
C MET A 291 -20.30 6.12 44.02
N ARG A 292 -19.65 7.29 44.03
CA ARG A 292 -18.78 7.74 45.11
C ARG A 292 -18.87 9.24 45.24
N PHE A 293 -19.03 9.73 46.46
CA PHE A 293 -18.86 11.16 46.78
C PHE A 293 -17.39 11.52 46.57
N GLN A 294 -17.12 12.69 45.98
CA GLN A 294 -15.80 13.14 45.60
C GLN A 294 -15.27 14.27 46.50
N ASN A 295 -16.03 15.37 46.52
CA ASN A 295 -15.66 16.58 47.25
C ASN A 295 -16.84 17.48 47.52
N PHE A 296 -16.64 18.48 48.38
CA PHE A 296 -17.52 19.61 48.55
C PHE A 296 -17.18 20.67 47.50
N GLY A 297 -18.13 20.97 46.60
CA GLY A 297 -18.00 21.98 45.54
C GLY A 297 -18.48 23.35 45.99
N GLU A 298 -18.46 24.34 45.09
CA GLU A 298 -18.87 25.72 45.43
C GLU A 298 -20.35 25.83 45.84
N SER A 299 -21.22 25.01 45.26
CA SER A 299 -22.67 25.05 45.54
C SER A 299 -23.28 23.65 45.69
N SER A 300 -22.52 22.59 45.64
CA SER A 300 -22.96 21.21 45.65
C SER A 300 -21.99 20.28 46.37
N ILE A 301 -22.51 19.16 46.88
CA ILE A 301 -21.71 17.99 47.20
C ILE A 301 -21.60 17.16 45.89
N ASN A 302 -20.40 16.99 45.41
CA ASN A 302 -20.13 16.34 44.16
C ASN A 302 -19.98 14.83 44.35
N LEU A 303 -20.61 14.05 43.50
CA LEU A 303 -20.46 12.61 43.41
C LEU A 303 -20.13 12.20 41.95
N MET A 304 -19.53 11.05 41.78
CA MET A 304 -19.17 10.48 40.53
C MET A 304 -19.81 9.10 40.38
N VAL A 305 -20.50 8.90 39.29
CA VAL A 305 -21.05 7.59 38.93
C VAL A 305 -20.17 6.97 37.86
N TYR A 306 -19.83 5.69 38.07
CA TYR A 306 -18.96 4.92 37.20
C TYR A 306 -19.76 3.81 36.53
N PHE A 307 -19.82 3.88 35.21
CA PHE A 307 -20.32 2.80 34.36
C PHE A 307 -19.18 2.22 33.51
N ARG A 308 -19.44 1.10 32.85
CA ARG A 308 -18.63 0.57 31.79
C ARG A 308 -19.48 0.23 30.59
N GLY A 309 -19.19 0.84 29.44
CA GLY A 309 -19.79 0.49 28.14
C GLY A 309 -19.04 -0.67 27.48
N ASN A 310 -19.68 -1.39 26.57
CA ASN A 310 -19.05 -2.46 25.82
C ASN A 310 -18.03 -1.94 24.81
N ARG A 311 -18.29 -0.75 24.25
CA ARG A 311 -17.40 -0.05 23.29
C ARG A 311 -17.43 1.45 23.52
N TYR A 312 -16.42 2.15 23.03
CA TYR A 312 -16.33 3.62 23.15
C TYR A 312 -17.59 4.37 22.66
N GLY A 313 -18.25 3.85 21.60
CA GLY A 313 -19.49 4.42 21.05
C GLY A 313 -20.69 4.42 22.01
N ASP A 314 -20.71 3.53 22.98
CA ASP A 314 -21.84 3.29 23.90
C ASP A 314 -21.97 4.35 25.01
N GLN A 315 -20.96 5.23 25.12
CA GLN A 315 -20.90 6.28 26.12
C GLN A 315 -22.15 7.18 26.12
N ASN A 316 -22.55 7.67 24.96
CA ASN A 316 -23.62 8.67 24.85
C ASN A 316 -25.01 8.12 25.19
N PRO A 317 -25.43 6.95 24.71
CA PRO A 317 -26.69 6.31 25.13
C PRO A 317 -26.75 6.11 26.63
N ILE A 318 -25.68 5.61 27.27
CA ILE A 318 -25.65 5.36 28.72
C ILE A 318 -25.78 6.67 29.49
N ILE A 319 -25.00 7.70 29.17
CA ILE A 319 -25.06 9.01 29.84
C ILE A 319 -26.47 9.64 29.70
N ASN A 320 -27.01 9.65 28.48
CA ASN A 320 -28.30 10.24 28.22
C ASN A 320 -29.45 9.56 29.02
N SER A 321 -29.46 8.22 29.03
CA SER A 321 -30.46 7.46 29.75
C SER A 321 -30.33 7.63 31.28
N PHE A 322 -29.10 7.62 31.78
CA PHE A 322 -28.79 7.83 33.19
C PHE A 322 -29.29 9.23 33.67
N ILE A 323 -28.92 10.30 32.94
CA ILE A 323 -29.29 11.66 33.31
C ILE A 323 -30.83 11.81 33.36
N LYS A 324 -31.56 11.28 32.36
CA LYS A 324 -33.02 11.35 32.32
C LYS A 324 -33.66 10.63 33.48
N LEU A 325 -33.21 9.44 33.79
CA LEU A 325 -33.78 8.62 34.86
C LEU A 325 -33.40 9.19 36.23
N LEU A 326 -32.15 9.63 36.41
CA LEU A 326 -31.72 10.24 37.66
C LEU A 326 -32.51 11.53 37.98
N HIS A 327 -32.69 12.40 36.99
CA HIS A 327 -33.44 13.62 37.14
C HIS A 327 -34.89 13.34 37.64
N LYS A 328 -35.55 12.35 37.02
CA LYS A 328 -36.88 11.91 37.41
C LYS A 328 -36.93 11.40 38.85
N LYS A 329 -36.02 10.45 39.19
CA LYS A 329 -35.97 9.81 40.52
C LYS A 329 -35.59 10.81 41.63
N TYR A 330 -34.69 11.75 41.35
CA TYR A 330 -34.32 12.79 42.30
C TYR A 330 -35.50 13.75 42.60
N ALA A 331 -36.25 14.14 41.57
CA ALA A 331 -37.46 14.94 41.76
C ALA A 331 -38.51 14.21 42.60
N GLU A 332 -38.76 12.92 42.34
CA GLU A 332 -39.66 12.08 43.10
C GLU A 332 -39.22 11.91 44.58
N ALA A 333 -37.92 11.82 44.81
CA ALA A 333 -37.35 11.68 46.14
C ALA A 333 -37.14 13.01 46.88
N GLY A 334 -37.37 14.16 46.24
CA GLY A 334 -37.11 15.48 46.83
C GLY A 334 -35.62 15.77 47.05
N ILE A 335 -34.72 15.19 46.21
CA ILE A 335 -33.30 15.47 46.21
C ILE A 335 -33.04 16.67 45.31
N GLU A 336 -32.47 17.73 45.87
CA GLU A 336 -32.20 18.97 45.17
C GLU A 336 -30.92 18.87 44.33
N ILE A 337 -31.03 19.23 43.04
CA ILE A 337 -29.86 19.54 42.17
C ILE A 337 -29.67 21.07 42.26
N PRO A 338 -28.61 21.57 42.94
CA PRO A 338 -28.56 22.98 43.28
C PRO A 338 -28.16 23.84 42.06
N PHE A 339 -28.74 25.04 42.04
CA PHE A 339 -28.25 26.13 41.19
C PHE A 339 -27.00 26.74 41.78
N PRO A 340 -26.19 27.50 41.02
CA PRO A 340 -25.09 28.28 41.59
C PRO A 340 -25.63 29.22 42.69
N MET A 341 -25.15 29.04 43.92
CA MET A 341 -25.62 29.83 45.07
C MET A 341 -24.59 30.91 45.42
N ARG A 342 -25.05 32.13 45.75
CA ARG A 342 -24.25 33.25 46.22
C ARG A 342 -24.92 33.91 47.40
N THR A 343 -24.16 34.12 48.48
CA THR A 343 -24.62 34.94 49.61
C THR A 343 -24.34 36.42 49.31
N ILE A 344 -25.42 37.25 49.26
CA ILE A 344 -25.28 38.68 49.04
C ILE A 344 -25.50 39.37 50.38
N ILE A 345 -24.47 40.08 50.87
CA ILE A 345 -24.57 40.89 52.09
C ILE A 345 -24.85 42.35 51.72
N HIS A 346 -26.06 42.82 51.95
CA HIS A 346 -26.40 44.23 51.80
C HIS A 346 -25.93 45.05 53.00
N LYS A 347 -24.90 45.85 52.82
CA LYS A 347 -24.43 46.80 53.85
C LYS A 347 -25.25 48.06 53.72
N ASN A 348 -26.27 48.23 54.60
CA ASN A 348 -26.99 49.51 54.71
C ASN A 348 -26.03 50.51 55.36
N GLU A 349 -25.52 51.48 54.60
CA GLU A 349 -24.93 52.69 55.18
C GLU A 349 -26.09 53.50 55.79
N LYS A 350 -26.14 53.52 57.14
CA LYS A 350 -26.94 54.52 57.85
C LYS A 350 -26.30 55.88 57.62
N GLN A 351 -27.00 56.82 56.96
CA GLN A 351 -26.69 58.24 56.92
C GLN A 351 -26.67 58.81 58.32
#